data_6f8213b6f22836bba9aaad2930632d90
#
_entry.id   6f8213b6f22836bba9aaad2930632d90
#
_cell.length_a   1.000
_cell.length_b   1.000
_cell.length_c   1.000
_cell.angle_alpha   90.00
_cell.angle_beta   90.00
_cell.angle_gamma   90.00
#
_symmetry.space_group_name_H-M   'P 1'
#
loop_
_entity.id
_entity.type
_entity.pdbx_description
1 polymer ?
#
loop_
_entity_poly.entity_id
_entity_poly.type
_entity_poly.pdbx_seq_one_letter_code
_entity_poly.pdbx_strand_id
1 'polypeptide(L)'
;MIELTRMFFLAVLLMMAVTRSGYSGDIDRTAVDFKTPSDIKWVRNAAGTNESALLFGDPSKPGPYVARLKWLPGNMSRPHFHPNDRFFVVLSGTWWVGTGEKFDPDSTVPMPAGSYVVHYGNKIHYDGAKNEEAVIQVWGMGPATSTPAEKR
;
A
#
# COMPACT_ATOMS: atom_id res chain seq x y z
N MET A 1 6.50 -41.37 60.78
CA MET A 1 6.40 -42.03 59.48
C MET A 1 5.39 -41.21 58.69
N ILE A 2 5.90 -40.38 57.83
CA ILE A 2 5.08 -39.45 57.02
C ILE A 2 5.21 -39.92 55.58
N GLU A 3 4.09 -40.42 55.04
CA GLU A 3 4.01 -40.81 53.64
C GLU A 3 3.95 -39.58 52.71
N LEU A 4 4.87 -39.51 51.78
CA LEU A 4 4.95 -38.45 50.78
C LEU A 4 4.08 -38.81 49.56
N THR A 5 2.89 -38.23 49.47
CA THR A 5 1.99 -38.44 48.31
C THR A 5 2.52 -37.62 47.14
N ARG A 6 3.02 -38.32 46.12
CA ARG A 6 3.46 -37.71 44.86
C ARG A 6 2.22 -37.38 43.99
N MET A 7 1.89 -36.09 43.90
CA MET A 7 0.94 -35.60 42.93
C MET A 7 1.61 -35.53 41.53
N PHE A 8 1.20 -36.40 40.64
CA PHE A 8 1.52 -36.29 39.23
C PHE A 8 0.60 -35.22 38.58
N PHE A 9 1.16 -34.08 38.19
CA PHE A 9 0.49 -33.13 37.31
C PHE A 9 0.57 -33.66 35.88
N LEU A 10 -0.54 -34.15 35.36
CA LEU A 10 -0.72 -34.49 33.93
C LEU A 10 -0.98 -33.20 33.15
N ALA A 11 0.01 -32.63 32.54
CA ALA A 11 -0.15 -31.51 31.61
C ALA A 11 -0.77 -32.02 30.32
N VAL A 12 -2.07 -31.83 30.16
CA VAL A 12 -2.77 -32.06 28.88
C VAL A 12 -2.45 -30.88 27.97
N LEU A 13 -1.52 -31.12 27.03
CA LEU A 13 -1.21 -30.16 25.96
C LEU A 13 -2.34 -30.22 24.92
N LEU A 14 -3.31 -29.31 25.02
CA LEU A 14 -4.39 -29.16 24.06
C LEU A 14 -3.80 -28.55 22.79
N MET A 15 -3.37 -29.36 21.82
CA MET A 15 -3.06 -28.90 20.46
C MET A 15 -4.36 -28.44 19.79
N MET A 16 -4.59 -27.12 19.78
CA MET A 16 -5.59 -26.54 18.89
C MET A 16 -5.10 -26.71 17.44
N ALA A 17 -5.63 -27.73 16.76
CA ALA A 17 -5.52 -27.84 15.32
C ALA A 17 -6.29 -26.69 14.71
N VAL A 18 -5.58 -25.64 14.26
CA VAL A 18 -6.14 -24.59 13.42
C VAL A 18 -6.46 -25.26 12.08
N THR A 19 -7.71 -25.74 11.93
CA THR A 19 -8.22 -26.17 10.64
C THR A 19 -8.28 -24.93 9.75
N ARG A 20 -7.31 -24.78 8.87
CA ARG A 20 -7.45 -23.87 7.73
C ARG A 20 -8.62 -24.38 6.92
N SER A 21 -9.77 -23.73 7.03
CA SER A 21 -10.87 -23.90 6.09
C SER A 21 -10.35 -23.46 4.72
N GLY A 22 -9.80 -24.41 3.97
CA GLY A 22 -9.48 -24.20 2.58
C GLY A 22 -10.79 -23.98 1.83
N TYR A 23 -11.07 -22.74 1.46
CA TYR A 23 -12.04 -22.46 0.41
C TYR A 23 -11.46 -23.06 -0.88
N SER A 24 -11.88 -24.28 -1.22
CA SER A 24 -11.57 -24.93 -2.49
C SER A 24 -12.77 -24.76 -3.43
N GLY A 25 -13.09 -23.49 -3.73
CA GLY A 25 -13.97 -23.20 -4.85
C GLY A 25 -13.11 -23.07 -6.11
N ASP A 26 -13.41 -23.85 -7.16
CA ASP A 26 -12.87 -23.62 -8.49
C ASP A 26 -13.46 -22.32 -9.03
N ILE A 27 -12.60 -21.28 -9.15
CA ILE A 27 -13.00 -20.01 -9.78
C ILE A 27 -12.61 -20.06 -11.26
N ASP A 28 -13.59 -19.77 -12.12
CA ASP A 28 -13.31 -19.54 -13.53
C ASP A 28 -12.47 -18.28 -13.72
N ARG A 29 -11.19 -18.48 -14.02
CA ARG A 29 -10.21 -17.39 -14.24
C ARG A 29 -10.46 -16.56 -15.49
N THR A 30 -11.35 -17.01 -16.39
CA THR A 30 -11.79 -16.20 -17.53
C THR A 30 -12.87 -15.20 -17.16
N ALA A 31 -13.59 -15.46 -16.05
CA ALA A 31 -14.63 -14.57 -15.52
C ALA A 31 -14.12 -13.66 -14.41
N VAL A 32 -13.15 -14.13 -13.59
CA VAL A 32 -12.64 -13.39 -12.42
C VAL A 32 -11.11 -13.53 -12.32
N ASP A 33 -10.38 -12.43 -12.43
CA ASP A 33 -8.97 -12.36 -12.06
C ASP A 33 -8.80 -11.81 -10.64
N PHE A 34 -7.89 -12.36 -9.87
CA PHE A 34 -7.57 -11.90 -8.52
C PHE A 34 -6.10 -12.10 -8.17
N LYS A 35 -5.62 -11.28 -7.25
CA LYS A 35 -4.31 -11.41 -6.60
C LYS A 35 -4.50 -11.40 -5.10
N THR A 36 -4.04 -12.44 -4.42
CA THR A 36 -3.94 -12.47 -2.95
C THR A 36 -2.74 -11.64 -2.48
N PRO A 37 -2.62 -11.28 -1.22
CA PRO A 37 -1.44 -10.55 -0.72
C PRO A 37 -0.10 -11.23 -1.04
N SER A 38 -0.06 -12.56 -1.08
CA SER A 38 1.14 -13.34 -1.42
C SER A 38 1.51 -13.28 -2.90
N ASP A 39 0.57 -12.94 -3.79
CA ASP A 39 0.81 -12.84 -5.24
C ASP A 39 1.36 -11.47 -5.64
N ILE A 40 1.32 -10.50 -4.73
CA ILE A 40 1.75 -9.12 -5.00
C ILE A 40 3.28 -9.07 -5.03
N LYS A 41 3.83 -8.72 -6.19
CA LYS A 41 5.27 -8.56 -6.41
C LYS A 41 5.66 -7.10 -6.26
N TRP A 42 6.32 -6.77 -5.17
CA TRP A 42 6.82 -5.44 -4.90
C TRP A 42 8.15 -5.20 -5.61
N VAL A 43 8.27 -4.06 -6.27
CA VAL A 43 9.50 -3.61 -6.94
C VAL A 43 9.92 -2.28 -6.31
N ARG A 44 11.12 -2.27 -5.72
CA ARG A 44 11.70 -1.07 -5.13
C ARG A 44 12.21 -0.14 -6.22
N ASN A 45 11.94 1.16 -6.09
CA ASN A 45 12.49 2.15 -7.02
C ASN A 45 14.02 2.31 -6.83
N ALA A 46 14.69 2.88 -7.84
CA ALA A 46 16.16 3.04 -7.84
C ALA A 46 16.66 3.91 -6.68
N ALA A 47 15.87 4.88 -6.21
CA ALA A 47 16.21 5.74 -5.08
C ALA A 47 16.01 5.07 -3.72
N GLY A 48 15.38 3.89 -3.66
CA GLY A 48 15.13 3.18 -2.42
C GLY A 48 14.04 3.80 -1.52
N THR A 49 13.26 4.74 -2.04
CA THR A 49 12.30 5.55 -1.27
C THR A 49 10.91 4.93 -1.18
N ASN A 50 10.53 4.13 -2.16
CA ASN A 50 9.24 3.46 -2.24
C ASN A 50 9.33 2.13 -2.99
N GLU A 51 8.28 1.34 -2.86
CA GLU A 51 8.05 0.12 -3.64
C GLU A 51 6.72 0.24 -4.37
N SER A 52 6.62 -0.35 -5.55
CA SER A 52 5.39 -0.42 -6.32
C SER A 52 5.05 -1.84 -6.74
N ALA A 53 3.77 -2.12 -6.91
CA ALA A 53 3.28 -3.39 -7.42
C ALA A 53 2.14 -3.13 -8.42
N LEU A 54 2.34 -3.54 -9.66
CA LEU A 54 1.30 -3.45 -10.68
C LEU A 54 0.28 -4.58 -10.46
N LEU A 55 -0.99 -4.21 -10.35
CA LEU A 55 -2.09 -5.15 -10.18
C LEU A 55 -2.85 -5.39 -11.48
N PHE A 56 -3.04 -4.33 -12.27
CA PHE A 56 -3.78 -4.39 -13.54
C PHE A 56 -3.30 -3.30 -14.50
N GLY A 57 -3.36 -3.58 -15.81
CA GLY A 57 -3.05 -2.62 -16.88
C GLY A 57 -1.57 -2.28 -16.98
N ASP A 58 -1.29 -1.12 -17.60
CA ASP A 58 0.07 -0.59 -17.78
C ASP A 58 0.03 0.93 -17.63
N PRO A 59 0.58 1.50 -16.53
CA PRO A 59 0.55 2.94 -16.30
C PRO A 59 1.38 3.76 -17.31
N SER A 60 2.19 3.13 -18.14
CA SER A 60 2.96 3.82 -19.18
C SER A 60 2.19 4.01 -20.50
N LYS A 61 1.03 3.34 -20.64
CA LYS A 61 0.22 3.32 -21.88
C LYS A 61 -1.17 3.91 -21.66
N PRO A 62 -1.85 4.35 -22.73
CA PRO A 62 -3.28 4.69 -22.62
C PRO A 62 -4.11 3.50 -22.13
N GLY A 63 -5.05 3.76 -21.24
CA GLY A 63 -5.95 2.76 -20.69
C GLY A 63 -5.96 2.75 -19.15
N PRO A 64 -6.87 1.99 -18.55
CA PRO A 64 -6.98 1.89 -17.10
C PRO A 64 -5.81 1.10 -16.50
N TYR A 65 -5.37 1.52 -15.32
CA TYR A 65 -4.39 0.77 -14.53
C TYR A 65 -4.77 0.77 -13.06
N VAL A 66 -4.30 -0.24 -12.33
CA VAL A 66 -4.34 -0.33 -10.87
C VAL A 66 -2.98 -0.74 -10.37
N ALA A 67 -2.45 -0.01 -9.39
CA ALA A 67 -1.19 -0.34 -8.74
C ALA A 67 -1.28 -0.13 -7.22
N ARG A 68 -0.36 -0.71 -6.47
CA ARG A 68 -0.10 -0.33 -5.08
C ARG A 68 1.24 0.36 -4.99
N LEU A 69 1.30 1.36 -4.12
CA LEU A 69 2.53 2.04 -3.74
C LEU A 69 2.73 1.87 -2.24
N LYS A 70 3.97 1.66 -1.85
CA LYS A 70 4.40 1.56 -0.47
C LYS A 70 5.48 2.60 -0.26
N TRP A 71 5.17 3.65 0.48
CA TRP A 71 6.13 4.64 0.92
C TRP A 71 6.88 4.13 2.14
N LEU A 72 8.21 4.15 2.09
CA LEU A 72 9.04 3.80 3.22
C LEU A 72 9.14 4.98 4.20
N PRO A 73 9.29 4.74 5.52
CA PRO A 73 9.37 5.79 6.52
C PRO A 73 10.40 6.87 6.17
N GLY A 74 10.05 8.14 6.38
CA GLY A 74 10.91 9.29 6.12
C GLY A 74 11.05 9.69 4.65
N ASN A 75 10.30 9.09 3.75
CA ASN A 75 10.43 9.34 2.30
C ASN A 75 9.17 9.98 1.73
N MET A 76 9.37 11.02 0.92
CA MET A 76 8.30 11.74 0.23
C MET A 76 8.75 12.09 -1.20
N SER A 77 7.77 12.18 -2.10
CA SER A 77 7.98 12.77 -3.43
C SER A 77 8.28 14.27 -3.30
N ARG A 78 8.91 14.82 -4.34
CA ARG A 78 9.03 16.29 -4.50
C ARG A 78 7.82 16.81 -5.29
N PRO A 79 7.49 18.12 -5.21
CA PRO A 79 6.41 18.71 -5.99
C PRO A 79 6.42 18.30 -7.46
N HIS A 80 5.32 17.72 -7.91
CA HIS A 80 5.13 17.21 -9.25
C HIS A 80 3.66 17.18 -9.62
N PHE A 81 3.33 16.89 -10.87
CA PHE A 81 1.98 16.63 -11.33
C PHE A 81 1.92 15.49 -12.34
N HIS A 82 0.72 14.97 -12.56
CA HIS A 82 0.40 13.96 -13.57
C HIS A 82 -0.63 14.52 -14.55
N PRO A 83 -0.68 14.03 -15.81
CA PRO A 83 -1.61 14.57 -16.81
C PRO A 83 -3.07 14.22 -16.50
N ASN A 84 -3.34 13.09 -15.86
CA ASN A 84 -4.68 12.56 -15.62
C ASN A 84 -4.99 12.51 -14.13
N ASP A 85 -6.29 12.48 -13.79
CA ASP A 85 -6.75 12.23 -12.43
C ASP A 85 -6.31 10.86 -11.96
N ARG A 86 -5.95 10.78 -10.68
CA ARG A 86 -5.55 9.56 -9.99
C ARG A 86 -6.35 9.44 -8.70
N PHE A 87 -6.87 8.26 -8.46
CA PHE A 87 -7.72 7.96 -7.33
C PHE A 87 -6.99 7.02 -6.39
N PHE A 88 -7.13 7.24 -5.07
CA PHE A 88 -6.37 6.50 -4.08
C PHE A 88 -7.26 6.05 -2.92
N VAL A 89 -6.90 4.90 -2.36
CA VAL A 89 -7.33 4.46 -1.05
C VAL A 89 -6.09 4.13 -0.23
N VAL A 90 -6.03 4.64 1.00
CA VAL A 90 -4.98 4.28 1.96
C VAL A 90 -5.32 2.93 2.56
N LEU A 91 -4.45 1.94 2.39
CA LEU A 91 -4.66 0.56 2.86
C LEU A 91 -4.09 0.34 4.27
N SER A 92 -2.93 0.95 4.56
CA SER A 92 -2.30 0.87 5.89
C SER A 92 -1.38 2.05 6.15
N GLY A 93 -1.10 2.33 7.42
CA GLY A 93 -0.30 3.46 7.86
C GLY A 93 -0.97 4.81 7.64
N THR A 94 -0.16 5.87 7.68
CA THR A 94 -0.59 7.24 7.43
C THR A 94 0.14 7.81 6.21
N TRP A 95 -0.60 8.08 5.15
CA TRP A 95 -0.09 8.74 3.96
C TRP A 95 -0.19 10.26 4.12
N TRP A 96 0.90 10.98 3.93
CA TRP A 96 0.99 12.42 4.09
C TRP A 96 0.97 13.10 2.73
N VAL A 97 0.05 14.05 2.52
CA VAL A 97 -0.18 14.73 1.22
C VAL A 97 -0.07 16.23 1.39
N GLY A 98 0.69 16.85 0.52
CA GLY A 98 0.86 18.29 0.41
C GLY A 98 0.61 18.80 -1.01
N THR A 99 0.40 20.10 -1.15
CA THR A 99 0.16 20.77 -2.44
C THR A 99 1.04 22.00 -2.61
N GLY A 100 1.20 22.44 -3.86
CA GLY A 100 1.98 23.63 -4.21
C GLY A 100 3.39 23.31 -4.71
N GLU A 101 4.05 24.35 -5.21
CA GLU A 101 5.34 24.25 -5.90
C GLU A 101 6.54 24.20 -4.95
N LYS A 102 6.35 24.61 -3.68
CA LYS A 102 7.38 24.55 -2.65
C LYS A 102 7.21 23.28 -1.82
N PHE A 103 8.27 22.51 -1.71
CA PHE A 103 8.26 21.34 -0.83
C PHE A 103 8.30 21.77 0.64
N ASP A 104 7.27 21.40 1.37
CA ASP A 104 7.14 21.64 2.80
C ASP A 104 6.48 20.44 3.49
N PRO A 105 7.25 19.49 3.99
CA PRO A 105 6.70 18.30 4.64
C PRO A 105 5.89 18.60 5.91
N ASP A 106 6.14 19.76 6.56
CA ASP A 106 5.42 20.14 7.78
C ASP A 106 4.01 20.67 7.48
N SER A 107 3.78 21.15 6.26
CA SER A 107 2.46 21.58 5.77
C SER A 107 1.61 20.45 5.16
N THR A 108 2.05 19.19 5.29
CA THR A 108 1.28 18.04 4.76
C THR A 108 0.14 17.62 5.68
N VAL A 109 -0.94 17.13 5.09
CA VAL A 109 -2.14 16.64 5.79
C VAL A 109 -2.09 15.12 5.89
N PRO A 110 -2.34 14.53 7.09
CA PRO A 110 -2.35 13.09 7.26
C PRO A 110 -3.64 12.46 6.69
N MET A 111 -3.45 11.38 5.93
CA MET A 111 -4.50 10.52 5.40
C MET A 111 -4.33 9.13 6.02
N PRO A 112 -5.05 8.79 7.09
CA PRO A 112 -4.96 7.48 7.72
C PRO A 112 -5.57 6.37 6.86
N ALA A 113 -5.32 5.11 7.22
CA ALA A 113 -5.93 3.95 6.57
C ALA A 113 -7.46 4.09 6.46
N GLY A 114 -8.02 3.75 5.28
CA GLY A 114 -9.42 3.97 4.92
C GLY A 114 -9.70 5.31 4.22
N SER A 115 -8.75 6.26 4.22
CA SER A 115 -8.93 7.54 3.50
C SER A 115 -9.04 7.32 2.00
N TYR A 116 -9.93 8.08 1.38
CA TYR A 116 -10.04 8.23 -0.07
C TYR A 116 -9.48 9.58 -0.49
N VAL A 117 -8.62 9.60 -1.51
CA VAL A 117 -7.94 10.81 -1.99
C VAL A 117 -7.97 10.87 -3.51
N VAL A 118 -8.09 12.08 -4.06
CA VAL A 118 -7.97 12.32 -5.51
C VAL A 118 -6.84 13.31 -5.75
N HIS A 119 -5.89 12.93 -6.61
CA HIS A 119 -4.96 13.88 -7.22
C HIS A 119 -5.51 14.24 -8.61
N TYR A 120 -5.96 15.48 -8.74
CA TYR A 120 -6.47 15.98 -10.01
C TYR A 120 -5.34 16.16 -11.03
N GLY A 121 -5.64 15.88 -12.29
CA GLY A 121 -4.72 16.05 -13.40
C GLY A 121 -4.18 17.49 -13.49
N ASN A 122 -2.89 17.60 -13.79
CA ASN A 122 -2.15 18.87 -13.91
C ASN A 122 -2.14 19.74 -12.64
N LYS A 123 -2.47 19.18 -11.46
CA LYS A 123 -2.39 19.88 -10.17
C LYS A 123 -1.17 19.40 -9.39
N ILE A 124 -0.38 20.37 -8.91
CA ILE A 124 0.88 20.10 -8.22
C ILE A 124 0.62 19.59 -6.81
N HIS A 125 1.25 18.48 -6.50
CA HIS A 125 1.21 17.82 -5.20
C HIS A 125 2.55 17.16 -4.87
N TYR A 126 2.70 16.75 -3.62
CA TYR A 126 3.76 15.89 -3.13
C TYR A 126 3.20 15.05 -1.98
N ASP A 127 3.75 13.87 -1.81
CA ASP A 127 3.19 12.90 -0.89
C ASP A 127 4.23 11.88 -0.42
N GLY A 128 3.95 11.18 0.67
CA GLY A 128 4.84 10.16 1.19
C GLY A 128 4.51 9.69 2.59
N ALA A 129 5.53 9.20 3.28
CA ALA A 129 5.43 8.69 4.64
C ALA A 129 6.41 9.40 5.58
N LYS A 130 5.99 9.69 6.82
CA LYS A 130 6.84 10.29 7.85
C LYS A 130 7.45 9.20 8.75
N ASN A 131 6.80 8.84 9.81
CA ASN A 131 7.36 7.99 10.86
C ASN A 131 7.13 6.50 10.65
N GLU A 132 6.17 6.12 9.80
CA GLU A 132 5.77 4.75 9.52
C GLU A 132 5.60 4.53 8.02
N GLU A 133 5.60 3.27 7.58
CA GLU A 133 5.27 2.88 6.22
C GLU A 133 3.82 3.21 5.90
N ALA A 134 3.55 3.70 4.68
CA ALA A 134 2.20 3.91 4.18
C ALA A 134 1.98 3.10 2.89
N VAL A 135 0.94 2.29 2.87
CA VAL A 135 0.53 1.53 1.67
C VAL A 135 -0.75 2.12 1.12
N ILE A 136 -0.71 2.49 -0.15
CA ILE A 136 -1.85 3.05 -0.89
C ILE A 136 -2.15 2.22 -2.14
N GLN A 137 -3.40 2.14 -2.53
CA GLN A 137 -3.79 1.64 -3.84
C GLN A 137 -4.20 2.81 -4.72
N VAL A 138 -3.67 2.86 -5.93
CA VAL A 138 -3.94 3.88 -6.94
C VAL A 138 -4.57 3.26 -8.17
N TRP A 139 -5.51 3.97 -8.77
CA TRP A 139 -6.02 3.67 -10.09
C TRP A 139 -6.27 4.96 -10.88
N GLY A 140 -6.31 4.85 -12.19
CA GLY A 140 -6.51 5.96 -13.09
C GLY A 140 -6.38 5.55 -14.55
N MET A 141 -6.31 6.54 -15.41
CA MET A 141 -6.02 6.35 -16.84
C MET A 141 -4.55 6.68 -17.11
N GLY A 142 -3.85 5.79 -17.79
CA GLY A 142 -2.52 6.06 -18.29
C GLY A 142 -2.53 6.91 -19.59
N PRO A 143 -1.39 7.50 -19.97
CA PRO A 143 -0.10 7.39 -19.31
C PRO A 143 -0.06 8.17 -17.97
N ALA A 144 0.53 7.56 -16.96
CA ALA A 144 0.69 8.16 -15.61
C ALA A 144 2.11 8.74 -15.42
N THR A 145 2.57 9.50 -16.40
CA THR A 145 3.87 10.19 -16.34
C THR A 145 3.88 11.22 -15.22
N SER A 146 5.04 11.40 -14.58
CA SER A 146 5.25 12.42 -13.55
C SER A 146 6.11 13.55 -14.10
N THR A 147 5.66 14.79 -13.93
CA THR A 147 6.40 16.00 -14.34
C THR A 147 6.83 16.77 -13.10
N PRO A 148 8.14 16.97 -12.85
CA PRO A 148 8.62 17.79 -11.75
C PRO A 148 8.11 19.23 -11.85
N ALA A 149 7.74 19.82 -10.71
CA ALA A 149 7.18 21.17 -10.63
C ALA A 149 7.70 21.98 -9.43
N GLU A 150 8.74 21.50 -8.77
CA GLU A 150 9.31 22.20 -7.63
C GLU A 150 10.00 23.49 -8.03
N LYS A 151 9.59 24.59 -7.38
CA LYS A 151 10.33 25.87 -7.43
C LYS A 151 11.32 25.94 -6.27
N ARG A 152 12.54 26.29 -6.61
CA ARG A 152 13.63 26.55 -5.67
C ARG A 152 13.55 27.95 -5.10
#